data_6b1f77e261bb957cbacc9a3e359f12c2
#
_entry.id   6b1f77e261bb957cbacc9a3e359f12c2
#
_cell.length_a   1.000
_cell.length_b   1.000
_cell.length_c   1.000
_cell.angle_alpha   90.00
_cell.angle_beta   90.00
_cell.angle_gamma   90.00
#
_symmetry.space_group_name_H-M   'P 1'
#
loop_
_entity.id
_entity.type
_entity.pdbx_description
1 polymer ?
#
loop_
_entity_poly.entity_id
_entity_poly.type
_entity_poly.pdbx_seq_one_letter_code
_entity_poly.pdbx_strand_id
1 'polypeptide(L)'
;MTDKSTKKIGFLRGMETTFPEGLIYHLNETYGDDGIHAEFAKLDHVRMDADPDYAVLVDRISHEVPFYRSYLKWAALKGTYIVNNPFWWSADDKFIDNVIAEAVDVAVPRSIILPHKEHLPNTNATTYRNLKYPIDWDAIFDYIGFPAFLKPFDGGGWRGVTKANNPDELFAAYDASGTDCMMLQEGIEYTDYFRCYGIGREDVRIMRYNPAAQDFARYFDVPQEPIDPALFEKMERDVLALCTALGYDMNTVEFAIRDGIPYAIDFMNPAPDADYHSVGQENYEWVIKTMGRFLVKKAKEGREERTFTPHGLLEVV
;
A
#
# COMPACT_ATOMS: atom_id res chain seq x y z
N MET A 1 -39.46 18.75 -1.69
CA MET A 1 -38.61 17.65 -2.18
C MET A 1 -37.26 18.29 -2.49
N THR A 2 -36.31 18.16 -1.59
CA THR A 2 -34.93 18.60 -1.85
C THR A 2 -34.37 17.72 -2.95
N ASP A 3 -34.01 18.35 -4.06
CA ASP A 3 -33.29 17.72 -5.16
C ASP A 3 -31.98 17.12 -4.58
N LYS A 4 -31.99 15.81 -4.30
CA LYS A 4 -30.79 15.10 -3.84
C LYS A 4 -29.90 14.98 -5.08
N SER A 5 -29.00 15.96 -5.29
CA SER A 5 -28.01 15.84 -6.35
C SER A 5 -27.25 14.52 -6.17
N THR A 6 -27.32 13.67 -7.19
CA THR A 6 -26.66 12.36 -7.22
C THR A 6 -25.15 12.53 -7.00
N LYS A 7 -24.60 11.81 -6.05
CA LYS A 7 -23.15 11.76 -5.76
C LYS A 7 -22.54 10.59 -6.50
N LYS A 8 -21.65 10.90 -7.44
CA LYS A 8 -20.97 9.88 -8.25
C LYS A 8 -19.70 9.39 -7.58
N ILE A 9 -19.52 8.06 -7.56
CA ILE A 9 -18.30 7.38 -7.15
C ILE A 9 -17.73 6.66 -8.37
N GLY A 10 -16.55 7.07 -8.80
CA GLY A 10 -15.89 6.50 -9.97
C GLY A 10 -14.80 5.51 -9.59
N PHE A 11 -14.64 4.46 -10.39
CA PHE A 11 -13.61 3.45 -10.21
C PHE A 11 -12.67 3.44 -11.43
N LEU A 12 -11.36 3.56 -11.17
CA LEU A 12 -10.30 3.28 -12.13
C LEU A 12 -9.74 1.90 -11.82
N ARG A 13 -10.15 0.89 -12.59
CA ARG A 13 -9.73 -0.49 -12.35
C ARG A 13 -8.47 -0.87 -13.11
N GLY A 14 -7.68 -1.77 -12.52
CA GLY A 14 -6.61 -2.51 -13.17
C GLY A 14 -7.07 -3.83 -13.76
N MET A 15 -6.33 -4.90 -13.49
CA MET A 15 -6.62 -6.26 -13.97
C MET A 15 -7.58 -7.05 -13.07
N GLU A 16 -8.00 -6.50 -11.96
CA GLU A 16 -8.95 -7.12 -11.02
C GLU A 16 -10.31 -7.36 -11.67
N THR A 17 -10.98 -8.42 -11.25
CA THR A 17 -12.23 -8.86 -11.89
C THR A 17 -13.43 -8.91 -10.96
N THR A 18 -13.27 -9.11 -9.66
CA THR A 18 -14.40 -9.33 -8.75
C THR A 18 -14.61 -8.17 -7.78
N PHE A 19 -13.53 -7.60 -7.23
CA PHE A 19 -13.63 -6.59 -6.19
C PHE A 19 -14.28 -5.29 -6.70
N PRO A 20 -13.81 -4.63 -7.79
CA PRO A 20 -14.41 -3.38 -8.25
C PRO A 20 -15.85 -3.53 -8.69
N GLU A 21 -16.18 -4.61 -9.42
CA GLU A 21 -17.56 -4.92 -9.86
C GLU A 21 -18.49 -5.14 -8.68
N GLY A 22 -18.06 -5.96 -7.71
CA GLY A 22 -18.85 -6.26 -6.51
C GLY A 22 -19.09 -5.03 -5.65
N LEU A 23 -18.11 -4.14 -5.54
CA LEU A 23 -18.25 -2.90 -4.78
C LEU A 23 -19.19 -1.91 -5.49
N ILE A 24 -19.09 -1.76 -6.81
CA ILE A 24 -20.03 -0.96 -7.62
C ILE A 24 -21.46 -1.50 -7.46
N TYR A 25 -21.63 -2.83 -7.58
CA TYR A 25 -22.94 -3.47 -7.39
C TYR A 25 -23.49 -3.19 -6.00
N HIS A 26 -22.70 -3.42 -4.95
CA HIS A 26 -23.09 -3.18 -3.56
C HIS A 26 -23.49 -1.71 -3.31
N LEU A 27 -22.72 -0.76 -3.81
CA LEU A 27 -22.99 0.67 -3.66
C LEU A 27 -24.33 1.06 -4.31
N ASN A 28 -24.59 0.61 -5.53
CA ASN A 28 -25.81 0.95 -6.26
C ASN A 28 -27.05 0.28 -5.66
N GLU A 29 -26.96 -1.00 -5.26
CA GLU A 29 -28.07 -1.72 -4.66
C GLU A 29 -28.40 -1.23 -3.24
N THR A 30 -27.37 -0.91 -2.45
CA THR A 30 -27.58 -0.58 -1.02
C THR A 30 -27.87 0.90 -0.80
N TYR A 31 -27.25 1.78 -1.61
CA TYR A 31 -27.26 3.23 -1.38
C TYR A 31 -27.78 4.05 -2.57
N GLY A 32 -28.30 3.39 -3.61
CA GLY A 32 -28.88 4.07 -4.79
C GLY A 32 -30.03 5.01 -4.42
N ASP A 33 -30.94 4.57 -3.55
CA ASP A 33 -32.04 5.39 -3.05
C ASP A 33 -31.58 6.58 -2.17
N ASP A 34 -30.35 6.51 -1.66
CA ASP A 34 -29.71 7.59 -0.91
C ASP A 34 -29.04 8.64 -1.83
N GLY A 35 -29.14 8.47 -3.16
CA GLY A 35 -28.53 9.35 -4.15
C GLY A 35 -27.06 9.06 -4.44
N ILE A 36 -26.61 7.84 -4.20
CA ILE A 36 -25.27 7.36 -4.56
C ILE A 36 -25.35 6.64 -5.91
N HIS A 37 -24.40 6.95 -6.81
CA HIS A 37 -24.23 6.24 -8.08
C HIS A 37 -22.77 5.87 -8.27
N ALA A 38 -22.49 4.59 -8.39
CA ALA A 38 -21.14 4.07 -8.60
C ALA A 38 -20.97 3.50 -10.01
N GLU A 39 -19.86 3.82 -10.67
CA GLU A 39 -19.57 3.38 -12.04
C GLU A 39 -18.07 3.27 -12.31
N PHE A 40 -17.68 2.57 -13.38
CA PHE A 40 -16.32 2.67 -13.91
C PHE A 40 -16.12 4.02 -14.60
N ALA A 41 -15.12 4.76 -14.16
CA ALA A 41 -14.74 6.02 -14.81
C ALA A 41 -14.16 5.75 -16.21
N LYS A 42 -14.64 6.47 -17.20
CA LYS A 42 -14.18 6.40 -18.59
C LYS A 42 -13.54 7.72 -18.98
N LEU A 43 -12.30 7.67 -19.44
CA LEU A 43 -11.48 8.84 -19.73
C LEU A 43 -10.91 8.74 -21.14
N ASP A 44 -10.92 9.84 -21.88
CA ASP A 44 -10.21 10.01 -23.14
C ASP A 44 -9.05 11.00 -23.00
N HIS A 45 -9.31 12.20 -22.47
CA HIS A 45 -8.31 13.23 -22.16
C HIS A 45 -8.74 14.03 -20.93
N VAL A 46 -7.83 14.82 -20.37
CA VAL A 46 -8.09 15.68 -19.22
C VAL A 46 -7.73 17.13 -19.56
N ARG A 47 -8.67 18.04 -19.45
CA ARG A 47 -8.45 19.47 -19.61
C ARG A 47 -8.25 20.11 -18.24
N MET A 48 -7.28 21.02 -18.12
CA MET A 48 -6.99 21.71 -16.85
C MET A 48 -8.18 22.55 -16.34
N ASP A 49 -8.99 23.10 -17.27
CA ASP A 49 -10.14 23.96 -16.98
C ASP A 49 -11.47 23.19 -16.78
N ALA A 50 -11.46 21.87 -16.98
CA ALA A 50 -12.63 21.04 -16.73
C ALA A 50 -12.90 20.85 -15.22
N ASP A 51 -14.10 20.34 -14.90
CA ASP A 51 -14.48 19.93 -13.55
C ASP A 51 -14.65 18.42 -13.50
N PRO A 52 -14.04 17.73 -12.52
CA PRO A 52 -14.24 16.31 -12.35
C PRO A 52 -15.68 16.02 -11.91
N ASP A 53 -16.28 14.97 -12.50
CA ASP A 53 -17.69 14.64 -12.33
C ASP A 53 -17.97 13.81 -11.06
N TYR A 54 -16.89 13.37 -10.38
CA TYR A 54 -16.94 12.43 -9.26
C TYR A 54 -16.73 13.11 -7.92
N ALA A 55 -17.56 12.75 -6.92
CA ALA A 55 -17.33 13.12 -5.54
C ALA A 55 -16.17 12.32 -4.94
N VAL A 56 -16.08 11.04 -5.32
CA VAL A 56 -15.02 10.11 -4.91
C VAL A 56 -14.50 9.34 -6.11
N LEU A 57 -13.20 9.11 -6.17
CA LEU A 57 -12.55 8.21 -7.12
C LEU A 57 -11.76 7.14 -6.36
N VAL A 58 -11.97 5.88 -6.73
CA VAL A 58 -11.21 4.74 -6.22
C VAL A 58 -10.18 4.33 -7.24
N ASP A 59 -8.91 4.41 -6.86
CA ASP A 59 -7.77 4.10 -7.70
C ASP A 59 -7.31 2.66 -7.49
N ARG A 60 -7.22 1.92 -8.62
CA ARG A 60 -6.72 0.54 -8.62
C ARG A 60 -5.65 0.29 -9.70
N ILE A 61 -5.14 1.38 -10.36
CA ILE A 61 -4.29 1.23 -11.56
C ILE A 61 -3.21 2.31 -11.70
N SER A 62 -3.31 3.45 -11.02
CA SER A 62 -2.41 4.58 -11.30
C SER A 62 -0.96 4.32 -10.90
N HIS A 63 -0.70 3.33 -10.04
CA HIS A 63 0.64 2.86 -9.70
C HIS A 63 1.38 2.27 -10.93
N GLU A 64 0.64 1.77 -11.93
CA GLU A 64 1.20 1.26 -13.18
C GLU A 64 1.14 2.27 -14.33
N VAL A 65 0.08 3.11 -14.37
CA VAL A 65 -0.22 3.95 -15.54
C VAL A 65 -0.19 5.44 -15.20
N PRO A 66 0.87 6.17 -15.61
CA PRO A 66 1.06 7.59 -15.27
C PRO A 66 -0.08 8.52 -15.72
N PHE A 67 -0.80 8.19 -16.82
CA PHE A 67 -1.96 8.96 -17.26
C PHE A 67 -3.03 9.05 -16.18
N TYR A 68 -3.41 7.90 -15.59
CA TYR A 68 -4.41 7.88 -14.51
C TYR A 68 -3.92 8.60 -13.26
N ARG A 69 -2.63 8.51 -12.94
CA ARG A 69 -2.05 9.25 -11.80
C ARG A 69 -2.16 10.76 -11.99
N SER A 70 -1.90 11.25 -13.18
CA SER A 70 -2.07 12.68 -13.50
C SER A 70 -3.51 13.13 -13.39
N TYR A 71 -4.45 12.32 -13.89
CA TYR A 71 -5.88 12.56 -13.75
C TYR A 71 -6.31 12.62 -12.28
N LEU A 72 -5.92 11.64 -11.47
CA LEU A 72 -6.29 11.58 -10.06
C LEU A 72 -5.72 12.77 -9.27
N LYS A 73 -4.48 13.17 -9.53
CA LYS A 73 -3.89 14.37 -8.92
C LYS A 73 -4.65 15.64 -9.32
N TRP A 74 -5.01 15.77 -10.59
CA TRP A 74 -5.84 16.87 -11.06
C TRP A 74 -7.23 16.86 -10.40
N ALA A 75 -7.90 15.72 -10.33
CA ALA A 75 -9.20 15.58 -9.69
C ALA A 75 -9.16 15.90 -8.19
N ALA A 76 -8.10 15.45 -7.49
CA ALA A 76 -7.87 15.78 -6.08
C ALA A 76 -7.73 17.29 -5.87
N LEU A 77 -6.97 17.99 -6.71
CA LEU A 77 -6.83 19.45 -6.69
C LEU A 77 -8.16 20.19 -6.93
N LYS A 78 -9.11 19.54 -7.59
CA LYS A 78 -10.47 20.05 -7.82
C LYS A 78 -11.46 19.61 -6.73
N GLY A 79 -10.98 19.00 -5.64
CA GLY A 79 -11.78 18.63 -4.47
C GLY A 79 -12.40 17.23 -4.50
N THR A 80 -12.18 16.42 -5.54
CA THR A 80 -12.59 15.01 -5.52
C THR A 80 -11.79 14.23 -4.48
N TYR A 81 -12.47 13.44 -3.66
CA TYR A 81 -11.79 12.54 -2.72
C TYR A 81 -11.19 11.34 -3.45
N ILE A 82 -9.92 11.07 -3.26
CA ILE A 82 -9.22 9.97 -3.95
C ILE A 82 -8.80 8.90 -2.94
N VAL A 83 -9.14 7.68 -3.20
CA VAL A 83 -8.71 6.49 -2.46
C VAL A 83 -7.73 5.69 -3.33
N ASN A 84 -6.43 5.61 -3.01
CA ASN A 84 -5.68 6.33 -1.97
C ASN A 84 -5.15 7.67 -2.51
N ASN A 85 -4.56 8.52 -1.62
CA ASN A 85 -4.05 9.84 -1.99
C ASN A 85 -2.98 9.75 -3.09
N PRO A 86 -3.20 10.32 -4.29
CA PRO A 86 -2.30 10.14 -5.43
C PRO A 86 -0.99 10.94 -5.30
N PHE A 87 -0.88 11.84 -4.34
CA PHE A 87 0.35 12.60 -4.07
C PHE A 87 1.34 11.82 -3.21
N TRP A 88 0.87 10.84 -2.46
CA TRP A 88 1.69 9.92 -1.67
C TRP A 88 2.11 8.67 -2.45
N TRP A 89 2.19 8.77 -3.75
CA TRP A 89 2.72 7.70 -4.59
C TRP A 89 4.11 7.23 -4.14
N SER A 90 4.93 8.14 -3.58
CA SER A 90 6.23 7.82 -2.98
C SER A 90 6.15 6.89 -1.76
N ALA A 91 4.98 6.59 -1.25
CA ALA A 91 4.77 5.57 -0.22
C ALA A 91 5.12 4.15 -0.71
N ASP A 92 5.36 3.96 -2.01
CA ASP A 92 5.99 2.73 -2.51
C ASP A 92 7.50 2.65 -2.25
N ASP A 93 8.13 3.69 -1.71
CA ASP A 93 9.52 3.65 -1.24
C ASP A 93 9.59 2.90 0.10
N LYS A 94 9.81 1.60 0.03
CA LYS A 94 9.81 0.70 1.19
C LYS A 94 10.82 1.08 2.27
N PHE A 95 11.91 1.74 1.91
CA PHE A 95 12.88 2.20 2.91
C PHE A 95 12.33 3.39 3.70
N ILE A 96 11.73 4.37 3.02
CA ILE A 96 11.08 5.52 3.67
C ILE A 96 9.87 5.07 4.48
N ASP A 97 9.08 4.10 3.97
CA ASP A 97 7.97 3.53 4.71
C ASP A 97 8.42 2.94 6.05
N ASN A 98 9.54 2.21 6.08
CA ASN A 98 10.09 1.67 7.32
C ASN A 98 10.56 2.79 8.29
N VAL A 99 11.18 3.85 7.79
CA VAL A 99 11.58 5.00 8.62
C VAL A 99 10.35 5.69 9.23
N ILE A 100 9.27 5.85 8.47
CA ILE A 100 8.02 6.43 8.97
C ILE A 100 7.35 5.49 9.98
N ALA A 101 7.37 4.18 9.74
CA ALA A 101 6.82 3.19 10.67
C ALA A 101 7.52 3.25 12.04
N GLU A 102 8.86 3.33 12.07
CA GLU A 102 9.61 3.56 13.31
C GLU A 102 9.20 4.85 14.01
N ALA A 103 9.01 5.93 13.26
CA ALA A 103 8.62 7.23 13.82
C ALA A 103 7.23 7.24 14.46
N VAL A 104 6.38 6.26 14.14
CA VAL A 104 5.04 6.07 14.76
C VAL A 104 4.97 4.84 15.66
N ASP A 105 6.12 4.38 16.19
CA ASP A 105 6.24 3.26 17.12
C ASP A 105 5.74 1.90 16.60
N VAL A 106 5.78 1.70 15.29
CA VAL A 106 5.52 0.39 14.65
C VAL A 106 6.84 -0.34 14.41
N ALA A 107 6.94 -1.56 14.92
CA ALA A 107 8.13 -2.37 14.74
C ALA A 107 8.29 -2.80 13.28
N VAL A 108 9.48 -2.59 12.72
CA VAL A 108 9.88 -3.02 11.39
C VAL A 108 11.22 -3.74 11.45
N PRO A 109 11.54 -4.64 10.49
CA PRO A 109 12.87 -5.21 10.40
C PRO A 109 13.92 -4.14 10.13
N ARG A 110 15.11 -4.29 10.68
CA ARG A 110 16.23 -3.41 10.35
C ARG A 110 16.47 -3.41 8.85
N SER A 111 16.63 -2.22 8.29
CA SER A 111 16.70 -2.04 6.85
C SER A 111 17.71 -0.99 6.46
N ILE A 112 18.32 -1.16 5.30
CA ILE A 112 19.20 -0.17 4.66
C ILE A 112 18.84 -0.05 3.19
N ILE A 113 19.11 1.14 2.62
CA ILE A 113 19.10 1.35 1.17
C ILE A 113 20.53 1.23 0.63
N LEU A 114 20.70 0.50 -0.47
CA LEU A 114 21.98 0.31 -1.13
C LEU A 114 22.09 1.20 -2.38
N PRO A 115 23.26 1.72 -2.71
CA PRO A 115 23.50 2.34 -4.01
C PRO A 115 23.18 1.36 -5.15
N HIS A 116 22.88 1.87 -6.34
CA HIS A 116 22.78 1.02 -7.53
C HIS A 116 24.09 0.28 -7.78
N LYS A 117 24.03 -1.00 -8.16
CA LYS A 117 25.22 -1.78 -8.50
C LYS A 117 25.88 -1.26 -9.79
N GLU A 118 25.07 -0.91 -10.77
CA GLU A 118 25.49 -0.33 -12.04
C GLU A 118 24.97 1.10 -12.19
N HIS A 119 25.67 1.89 -13.01
CA HIS A 119 25.20 3.25 -13.31
C HIS A 119 23.89 3.23 -14.10
N LEU A 120 22.96 4.09 -13.73
CA LEU A 120 21.72 4.29 -14.49
C LEU A 120 22.02 4.71 -15.94
N PRO A 121 21.16 4.34 -16.89
CA PRO A 121 21.28 4.81 -18.28
C PRO A 121 21.42 6.34 -18.35
N ASN A 122 22.29 6.81 -19.24
CA ASN A 122 22.61 8.24 -19.43
C ASN A 122 23.26 8.93 -18.22
N THR A 123 23.83 8.18 -17.26
CA THR A 123 24.64 8.70 -16.16
C THR A 123 26.08 8.22 -16.27
N ASN A 124 26.97 8.79 -15.48
CA ASN A 124 28.40 8.42 -15.44
C ASN A 124 28.96 8.67 -14.04
N ALA A 125 30.24 8.35 -13.81
CA ALA A 125 30.88 8.48 -12.51
C ALA A 125 30.74 9.89 -11.88
N THR A 126 30.58 10.94 -12.68
CA THR A 126 30.41 12.31 -12.15
C THR A 126 29.03 12.53 -11.53
N THR A 127 28.04 11.74 -11.93
CA THR A 127 26.67 11.75 -11.33
C THR A 127 26.73 11.21 -9.92
N TYR A 128 27.65 10.31 -9.62
CA TYR A 128 27.72 9.56 -8.34
C TYR A 128 28.82 10.08 -7.40
N ARG A 129 29.25 11.35 -7.56
CA ARG A 129 30.31 11.95 -6.73
C ARG A 129 30.02 11.99 -5.23
N ASN A 130 28.78 11.88 -4.84
CA ASN A 130 28.35 11.88 -3.44
C ASN A 130 28.39 10.49 -2.80
N LEU A 131 28.60 9.43 -3.59
CA LEU A 131 28.74 8.09 -3.04
C LEU A 131 30.19 7.89 -2.52
N LYS A 132 30.25 7.27 -1.33
CA LYS A 132 31.52 6.88 -0.72
C LYS A 132 31.82 5.42 -1.06
N TYR A 133 33.03 5.17 -1.55
CA TYR A 133 33.53 3.83 -1.82
C TYR A 133 34.87 3.58 -1.10
N PRO A 134 35.17 2.33 -0.73
CA PRO A 134 34.30 1.16 -0.81
C PRO A 134 33.11 1.26 0.16
N ILE A 135 32.03 0.51 -0.13
CA ILE A 135 30.93 0.32 0.80
C ILE A 135 31.44 -0.43 2.02
N ASP A 136 31.05 0.00 3.21
CA ASP A 136 31.40 -0.64 4.49
C ASP A 136 30.48 -1.85 4.75
N TRP A 137 30.80 -2.97 4.11
CA TRP A 137 30.01 -4.18 4.21
C TRP A 137 30.05 -4.80 5.61
N ASP A 138 31.14 -4.65 6.36
CA ASP A 138 31.23 -5.18 7.72
C ASP A 138 30.19 -4.49 8.63
N ALA A 139 30.11 -3.16 8.57
CA ALA A 139 29.09 -2.41 9.30
C ALA A 139 27.65 -2.76 8.87
N ILE A 140 27.42 -3.04 7.60
CA ILE A 140 26.13 -3.49 7.08
C ILE A 140 25.76 -4.86 7.65
N PHE A 141 26.68 -5.81 7.64
CA PHE A 141 26.42 -7.16 8.14
C PHE A 141 26.22 -7.17 9.65
N ASP A 142 26.94 -6.36 10.38
CA ASP A 142 26.75 -6.20 11.84
C ASP A 142 25.38 -5.61 12.17
N TYR A 143 24.86 -4.72 11.33
CA TYR A 143 23.56 -4.09 11.55
C TYR A 143 22.39 -4.98 11.13
N ILE A 144 22.44 -5.59 9.95
CA ILE A 144 21.33 -6.36 9.36
C ILE A 144 21.32 -7.81 9.87
N GLY A 145 22.48 -8.47 9.87
CA GLY A 145 22.59 -9.90 10.12
C GLY A 145 22.10 -10.77 8.95
N PHE A 146 22.08 -12.10 9.20
CA PHE A 146 21.55 -13.08 8.25
C PHE A 146 20.60 -14.06 8.99
N PRO A 147 19.56 -14.60 8.30
CA PRO A 147 19.22 -14.34 6.90
C PRO A 147 18.73 -12.91 6.66
N ALA A 148 18.93 -12.41 5.43
CA ALA A 148 18.47 -11.10 5.01
C ALA A 148 17.72 -11.19 3.67
N PHE A 149 16.89 -10.21 3.37
CA PHE A 149 16.19 -10.10 2.10
C PHE A 149 16.69 -8.88 1.32
N LEU A 150 17.23 -9.14 0.15
CA LEU A 150 17.53 -8.10 -0.84
C LEU A 150 16.32 -7.95 -1.75
N LYS A 151 15.78 -6.74 -1.84
CA LYS A 151 14.58 -6.44 -2.64
C LYS A 151 14.66 -5.05 -3.27
N PRO A 152 14.00 -4.80 -4.42
CA PRO A 152 13.86 -3.45 -4.94
C PRO A 152 13.21 -2.54 -3.89
N PHE A 153 13.64 -1.28 -3.84
CA PHE A 153 13.10 -0.30 -2.89
C PHE A 153 11.64 0.05 -3.19
N ASP A 154 11.20 -0.15 -4.42
CA ASP A 154 9.84 0.09 -4.91
C ASP A 154 9.21 -1.19 -5.50
N GLY A 155 7.93 -1.11 -5.85
CA GLY A 155 7.18 -2.21 -6.47
C GLY A 155 6.71 -3.28 -5.49
N GLY A 156 6.10 -4.36 -6.01
CA GLY A 156 5.45 -5.41 -5.23
C GLY A 156 5.44 -6.78 -5.95
N GLY A 157 4.65 -7.71 -5.41
CA GLY A 157 4.45 -9.03 -6.02
C GLY A 157 5.67 -9.95 -5.98
N TRP A 158 6.55 -9.81 -4.98
CA TRP A 158 7.77 -10.61 -4.82
C TRP A 158 8.80 -10.49 -5.97
N ARG A 159 8.59 -9.54 -6.87
CA ARG A 159 9.49 -9.36 -8.01
C ARG A 159 10.85 -8.83 -7.54
N GLY A 160 11.93 -9.52 -7.93
CA GLY A 160 13.28 -9.13 -7.58
C GLY A 160 13.68 -9.33 -6.12
N VAL A 161 12.86 -10.05 -5.32
CA VAL A 161 13.16 -10.36 -3.92
C VAL A 161 14.04 -11.61 -3.84
N THR A 162 15.18 -11.49 -3.18
CA THR A 162 16.13 -12.61 -2.96
C THR A 162 16.44 -12.73 -1.46
N LYS A 163 16.25 -13.93 -0.90
CA LYS A 163 16.73 -14.27 0.43
C LYS A 163 18.21 -14.65 0.35
N ALA A 164 19.05 -14.02 1.17
CA ALA A 164 20.45 -14.34 1.33
C ALA A 164 20.70 -14.87 2.75
N ASN A 165 21.39 -16.00 2.87
CA ASN A 165 21.71 -16.63 4.14
C ASN A 165 23.16 -16.32 4.59
N ASN A 166 23.94 -15.73 3.74
CA ASN A 166 25.35 -15.39 3.96
C ASN A 166 25.81 -14.27 3.00
N PRO A 167 27.01 -13.69 3.22
CA PRO A 167 27.55 -12.64 2.36
C PRO A 167 27.70 -13.03 0.88
N ASP A 168 28.11 -14.28 0.59
CA ASP A 168 28.34 -14.71 -0.81
C ASP A 168 27.02 -14.71 -1.62
N GLU A 169 25.92 -15.21 -1.01
CA GLU A 169 24.59 -15.18 -1.60
C GLU A 169 24.12 -13.73 -1.80
N LEU A 170 24.35 -12.86 -0.82
CA LEU A 170 24.00 -11.44 -0.93
C LEU A 170 24.76 -10.76 -2.07
N PHE A 171 26.09 -10.95 -2.16
CA PHE A 171 26.88 -10.35 -3.23
C PHE A 171 26.45 -10.83 -4.60
N ALA A 172 26.15 -12.13 -4.75
CA ALA A 172 25.62 -12.66 -6.02
C ALA A 172 24.28 -12.01 -6.42
N ALA A 173 23.36 -11.83 -5.45
CA ALA A 173 22.09 -11.18 -5.68
C ALA A 173 22.25 -9.68 -5.99
N TYR A 174 23.11 -8.98 -5.28
CA TYR A 174 23.39 -7.56 -5.50
C TYR A 174 24.11 -7.33 -6.84
N ASP A 175 25.01 -8.21 -7.25
CA ASP A 175 25.64 -8.15 -8.57
C ASP A 175 24.63 -8.33 -9.70
N ALA A 176 23.61 -9.16 -9.48
CA ALA A 176 22.54 -9.40 -10.45
C ALA A 176 21.47 -8.29 -10.49
N SER A 177 21.43 -7.36 -9.52
CA SER A 177 20.44 -6.28 -9.48
C SER A 177 20.67 -5.18 -10.54
N GLY A 178 21.88 -5.08 -11.09
CA GLY A 178 22.21 -4.15 -12.18
C GLY A 178 21.89 -2.70 -11.81
N THR A 179 20.94 -2.11 -12.52
CA THR A 179 20.52 -0.70 -12.33
C THR A 179 19.38 -0.51 -11.32
N ASP A 180 18.87 -1.57 -10.71
CA ASP A 180 17.82 -1.43 -9.70
C ASP A 180 18.38 -0.85 -8.39
N CYS A 181 17.62 0.04 -7.77
CA CYS A 181 17.90 0.49 -6.41
C CYS A 181 17.40 -0.56 -5.43
N MET A 182 18.29 -1.08 -4.60
CA MET A 182 17.98 -2.20 -3.72
C MET A 182 17.95 -1.78 -2.26
N MET A 183 17.04 -2.41 -1.51
CA MET A 183 16.96 -2.37 -0.06
C MET A 183 17.37 -3.73 0.49
N LEU A 184 18.22 -3.73 1.53
CA LEU A 184 18.54 -4.91 2.30
C LEU A 184 17.80 -4.86 3.63
N GLN A 185 17.07 -5.92 3.96
CA GLN A 185 16.23 -6.00 5.14
C GLN A 185 16.55 -7.27 5.95
N GLU A 186 16.58 -7.15 7.28
CA GLU A 186 16.69 -8.27 8.21
C GLU A 186 15.60 -9.32 7.94
N GLY A 187 15.96 -10.58 7.92
CA GLY A 187 15.01 -11.69 7.84
C GLY A 187 14.41 -11.99 9.20
N ILE A 188 13.13 -11.78 9.38
CA ILE A 188 12.42 -12.12 10.62
C ILE A 188 12.07 -13.61 10.60
N GLU A 189 12.65 -14.37 11.53
CA GLU A 189 12.15 -15.71 11.86
C GLU A 189 10.90 -15.56 12.73
N TYR A 190 9.76 -16.05 12.24
CA TYR A 190 8.46 -15.81 12.86
C TYR A 190 7.79 -17.07 13.33
N THR A 191 6.99 -16.95 14.39
CA THR A 191 6.13 -18.01 14.93
C THR A 191 4.73 -17.96 14.32
N ASP A 192 4.30 -16.80 13.88
CA ASP A 192 2.98 -16.57 13.27
C ASP A 192 3.07 -15.45 12.24
N TYR A 193 2.13 -15.40 11.27
CA TYR A 193 2.13 -14.41 10.23
C TYR A 193 0.70 -13.94 9.93
N PHE A 194 0.51 -12.63 9.80
CA PHE A 194 -0.79 -12.02 9.58
C PHE A 194 -0.76 -11.07 8.40
N ARG A 195 -1.90 -10.96 7.72
CA ARG A 195 -2.17 -9.88 6.77
C ARG A 195 -3.43 -9.15 7.22
N CYS A 196 -3.34 -7.84 7.34
CA CYS A 196 -4.37 -7.02 7.94
C CYS A 196 -4.85 -5.98 6.93
N TYR A 197 -6.16 -5.88 6.69
CA TYR A 197 -6.71 -4.72 6.02
C TYR A 197 -6.84 -3.56 6.98
N GLY A 198 -6.53 -2.35 6.50
CA GLY A 198 -6.92 -1.07 7.09
C GLY A 198 -7.81 -0.32 6.11
N ILE A 199 -9.02 0.07 6.54
CA ILE A 199 -9.97 0.80 5.70
C ILE A 199 -10.44 2.08 6.41
N GLY A 200 -10.36 3.21 5.69
CA GLY A 200 -10.82 4.50 6.18
C GLY A 200 -10.07 5.02 7.40
N ARG A 201 -8.95 4.36 7.79
CA ARG A 201 -8.18 4.63 9.03
C ARG A 201 -9.03 4.45 10.30
N GLU A 202 -10.08 3.66 10.20
CA GLU A 202 -11.05 3.40 11.28
C GLU A 202 -11.29 1.90 11.47
N ASP A 203 -11.40 1.13 10.38
CA ASP A 203 -11.75 -0.29 10.39
C ASP A 203 -10.52 -1.16 10.08
N VAL A 204 -10.28 -2.19 10.88
CA VAL A 204 -9.19 -3.16 10.69
C VAL A 204 -9.74 -4.58 10.62
N ARG A 205 -9.21 -5.40 9.70
CA ARG A 205 -9.45 -6.84 9.67
C ARG A 205 -8.13 -7.58 9.72
N ILE A 206 -7.92 -8.34 10.77
CA ILE A 206 -6.74 -9.16 10.97
C ILE A 206 -7.02 -10.58 10.49
N MET A 207 -6.17 -11.08 9.59
CA MET A 207 -6.28 -12.41 9.00
C MET A 207 -4.96 -13.14 9.18
N ARG A 208 -5.01 -14.42 9.62
CA ARG A 208 -3.83 -15.27 9.51
C ARG A 208 -3.48 -15.48 8.05
N TYR A 209 -2.21 -15.58 7.77
CA TYR A 209 -1.71 -15.60 6.41
C TYR A 209 -0.48 -16.49 6.29
N ASN A 210 -0.45 -17.34 5.29
CA ASN A 210 0.72 -18.16 4.97
C ASN A 210 1.42 -17.58 3.73
N PRO A 211 2.51 -16.84 3.88
CA PRO A 211 3.21 -16.23 2.74
C PRO A 211 3.86 -17.26 1.79
N ALA A 212 4.06 -18.51 2.26
CA ALA A 212 4.64 -19.57 1.46
C ALA A 212 3.61 -20.32 0.59
N ALA A 213 2.31 -20.20 0.91
CA ALA A 213 1.23 -20.81 0.14
C ALA A 213 0.93 -20.01 -1.14
N GLN A 214 0.12 -20.58 -2.02
CA GLN A 214 -0.33 -19.93 -3.25
C GLN A 214 -1.83 -19.60 -3.15
N ASP A 215 -2.22 -18.52 -3.79
CA ASP A 215 -3.60 -18.09 -3.96
C ASP A 215 -4.43 -18.14 -2.66
N PHE A 216 -5.63 -18.70 -2.73
CA PHE A 216 -6.59 -18.86 -1.67
C PHE A 216 -6.06 -19.67 -0.45
N ALA A 217 -5.12 -20.62 -0.66
CA ALA A 217 -4.52 -21.38 0.43
C ALA A 217 -3.79 -20.50 1.46
N ARG A 218 -3.39 -19.29 1.08
CA ARG A 218 -2.73 -18.32 1.97
C ARG A 218 -3.56 -17.95 3.20
N TYR A 219 -4.87 -18.04 3.12
CA TYR A 219 -5.81 -17.65 4.20
C TYR A 219 -6.48 -18.85 4.87
N PHE A 220 -6.40 -20.04 4.29
CA PHE A 220 -7.12 -21.23 4.75
C PHE A 220 -6.22 -22.34 5.29
N ASP A 221 -5.02 -22.46 4.76
CA ASP A 221 -4.01 -23.41 5.28
C ASP A 221 -3.17 -22.72 6.37
N VAL A 222 -3.86 -22.28 7.41
CA VAL A 222 -3.30 -21.53 8.53
C VAL A 222 -3.88 -22.05 9.86
N PRO A 223 -3.14 -21.89 10.97
CA PRO A 223 -3.65 -22.22 12.31
C PRO A 223 -4.98 -21.52 12.60
N GLN A 224 -5.88 -22.19 13.32
CA GLN A 224 -7.19 -21.65 13.67
C GLN A 224 -7.33 -21.26 15.15
N GLU A 225 -6.23 -21.32 15.91
CA GLU A 225 -6.21 -20.93 17.32
C GLU A 225 -6.57 -19.46 17.48
N PRO A 226 -7.22 -19.08 18.58
CA PRO A 226 -7.48 -17.68 18.90
C PRO A 226 -6.17 -16.87 18.93
N ILE A 227 -6.22 -15.66 18.43
CA ILE A 227 -5.10 -14.71 18.51
C ILE A 227 -5.07 -14.17 19.95
N ASP A 228 -3.87 -14.04 20.52
CA ASP A 228 -3.71 -13.38 21.82
C ASP A 228 -4.31 -11.96 21.78
N PRO A 229 -5.17 -11.59 22.74
CA PRO A 229 -5.84 -10.30 22.73
C PRO A 229 -4.90 -9.08 22.69
N ALA A 230 -3.77 -9.15 23.42
CA ALA A 230 -2.82 -8.05 23.42
C ALA A 230 -2.09 -7.90 22.07
N LEU A 231 -1.78 -9.04 21.44
CA LEU A 231 -1.23 -9.05 20.08
C LEU A 231 -2.23 -8.53 19.06
N PHE A 232 -3.52 -8.90 19.19
CA PHE A 232 -4.59 -8.40 18.33
C PHE A 232 -4.72 -6.88 18.43
N GLU A 233 -4.86 -6.34 19.64
CA GLU A 233 -4.96 -4.89 19.89
C GLU A 233 -3.72 -4.13 19.39
N LYS A 234 -2.53 -4.73 19.53
CA LYS A 234 -1.30 -4.11 19.03
C LYS A 234 -1.31 -4.04 17.50
N MET A 235 -1.63 -5.13 16.80
CA MET A 235 -1.69 -5.13 15.33
C MET A 235 -2.75 -4.15 14.82
N GLU A 236 -3.93 -4.09 15.46
CA GLU A 236 -4.98 -3.12 15.09
C GLU A 236 -4.48 -1.69 15.19
N ARG A 237 -3.87 -1.31 16.33
CA ARG A 237 -3.28 0.01 16.53
C ARG A 237 -2.18 0.31 15.51
N ASP A 238 -1.29 -0.64 15.25
CA ASP A 238 -0.16 -0.47 14.33
C ASP A 238 -0.65 -0.28 12.88
N VAL A 239 -1.69 -1.01 12.44
CA VAL A 239 -2.33 -0.80 11.12
C VAL A 239 -2.90 0.61 11.01
N LEU A 240 -3.64 1.07 12.03
CA LEU A 240 -4.26 2.40 12.02
C LEU A 240 -3.20 3.52 12.06
N ALA A 241 -2.12 3.33 12.82
CA ALA A 241 -1.00 4.26 12.88
C ALA A 241 -0.32 4.39 11.51
N LEU A 242 0.00 3.26 10.85
CA LEU A 242 0.60 3.24 9.52
C LEU A 242 -0.32 3.90 8.48
N CYS A 243 -1.60 3.50 8.42
CA CYS A 243 -2.56 4.06 7.47
C CYS A 243 -2.73 5.58 7.67
N THR A 244 -2.68 6.05 8.92
CA THR A 244 -2.78 7.48 9.25
C THR A 244 -1.53 8.24 8.85
N ALA A 245 -0.35 7.76 9.25
CA ALA A 245 0.92 8.42 8.96
C ALA A 245 1.20 8.53 7.46
N LEU A 246 0.85 7.49 6.70
CA LEU A 246 1.10 7.40 5.26
C LEU A 246 -0.11 7.77 4.39
N GLY A 247 -1.23 8.20 5.00
CA GLY A 247 -2.37 8.75 4.27
C GLY A 247 -3.16 7.73 3.45
N TYR A 248 -3.14 6.44 3.81
CA TYR A 248 -3.85 5.38 3.09
C TYR A 248 -5.24 5.11 3.67
N ASP A 249 -6.22 5.09 2.81
CA ASP A 249 -7.62 4.79 3.17
C ASP A 249 -8.02 3.35 2.84
N MET A 250 -7.28 2.65 2.00
CA MET A 250 -7.38 1.21 1.76
C MET A 250 -5.98 0.63 1.66
N ASN A 251 -5.63 -0.25 2.58
CA ASN A 251 -4.29 -0.81 2.66
C ASN A 251 -4.29 -2.24 3.16
N THR A 252 -3.19 -2.97 2.94
CA THR A 252 -2.86 -4.20 3.66
C THR A 252 -1.49 -4.08 4.29
N VAL A 253 -1.40 -4.54 5.54
CA VAL A 253 -0.16 -4.64 6.32
C VAL A 253 0.12 -6.10 6.62
N GLU A 254 1.31 -6.56 6.31
CA GLU A 254 1.77 -7.90 6.64
C GLU A 254 2.67 -7.87 7.88
N PHE A 255 2.32 -8.67 8.89
CA PHE A 255 3.08 -8.80 10.13
C PHE A 255 3.68 -10.19 10.30
N ALA A 256 4.99 -10.24 10.56
CA ALA A 256 5.68 -11.41 11.06
C ALA A 256 5.84 -11.29 12.57
N ILE A 257 5.42 -12.32 13.32
CA ILE A 257 5.45 -12.28 14.78
C ILE A 257 6.72 -12.95 15.29
N ARG A 258 7.57 -12.19 15.98
CA ARG A 258 8.76 -12.67 16.69
C ARG A 258 8.72 -12.22 18.14
N ASP A 259 8.81 -13.15 19.07
CA ASP A 259 8.79 -12.87 20.52
C ASP A 259 7.56 -12.07 20.99
N GLY A 260 6.40 -12.32 20.38
CA GLY A 260 5.16 -11.60 20.65
C GLY A 260 5.09 -10.18 20.07
N ILE A 261 6.09 -9.77 19.29
CA ILE A 261 6.15 -8.46 18.64
C ILE A 261 5.76 -8.61 17.16
N PRO A 262 4.73 -7.86 16.66
CA PRO A 262 4.39 -7.82 15.25
C PRO A 262 5.34 -6.87 14.50
N TYR A 263 6.19 -7.43 13.65
CA TYR A 263 7.05 -6.68 12.74
C TYR A 263 6.34 -6.47 11.41
N ALA A 264 6.10 -5.23 11.01
CA ALA A 264 5.54 -4.91 9.71
C ALA A 264 6.58 -5.19 8.61
N ILE A 265 6.28 -6.17 7.74
CA ILE A 265 7.21 -6.68 6.73
C ILE A 265 6.96 -6.04 5.36
N ASP A 266 5.70 -5.98 4.94
CA ASP A 266 5.24 -5.35 3.71
C ASP A 266 3.92 -4.65 3.98
N PHE A 267 3.88 -3.38 3.63
CA PHE A 267 2.74 -2.52 3.90
C PHE A 267 2.74 -1.37 2.90
N MET A 268 1.62 -0.68 2.79
CA MET A 268 1.42 0.43 1.86
C MET A 268 1.31 -0.03 0.41
N ASN A 269 0.39 -0.95 0.20
CA ASN A 269 0.00 -1.36 -1.14
C ASN A 269 -1.04 -0.37 -1.70
N PRO A 270 -0.77 0.36 -2.80
CA PRO A 270 -1.71 1.33 -3.38
C PRO A 270 -3.01 0.70 -3.87
N ALA A 271 -2.96 -0.60 -4.23
CA ALA A 271 -4.11 -1.36 -4.71
C ALA A 271 -4.09 -2.78 -4.11
N PRO A 272 -4.35 -2.92 -2.77
CA PRO A 272 -4.28 -4.21 -2.11
C PRO A 272 -5.31 -5.18 -2.70
N ASP A 273 -4.87 -6.42 -2.96
CA ASP A 273 -5.74 -7.47 -3.48
C ASP A 273 -6.95 -7.70 -2.56
N ALA A 274 -8.13 -7.68 -3.15
CA ALA A 274 -9.40 -7.91 -2.49
C ALA A 274 -10.34 -8.77 -3.36
N ASP A 275 -9.80 -9.46 -4.36
CA ASP A 275 -10.60 -10.32 -5.23
C ASP A 275 -11.13 -11.55 -4.48
N TYR A 276 -12.39 -11.90 -4.74
CA TYR A 276 -13.08 -13.02 -4.11
C TYR A 276 -12.28 -14.33 -4.17
N HIS A 277 -11.67 -14.60 -5.31
CA HIS A 277 -10.90 -15.83 -5.53
C HIS A 277 -9.56 -15.86 -4.81
N SER A 278 -9.04 -14.69 -4.44
CA SER A 278 -7.78 -14.56 -3.70
C SER A 278 -8.00 -14.60 -2.19
N VAL A 279 -8.97 -13.83 -1.68
CA VAL A 279 -9.12 -13.61 -0.24
C VAL A 279 -10.24 -14.42 0.40
N GLY A 280 -11.09 -15.05 -0.40
CA GLY A 280 -12.24 -15.85 0.03
C GLY A 280 -13.45 -15.02 0.43
N GLN A 281 -14.59 -15.71 0.54
CA GLN A 281 -15.90 -15.08 0.69
C GLN A 281 -15.97 -14.13 1.90
N GLU A 282 -15.57 -14.58 3.06
CA GLU A 282 -15.72 -13.82 4.31
C GLU A 282 -14.93 -12.52 4.30
N ASN A 283 -13.67 -12.56 3.82
CA ASN A 283 -12.81 -11.38 3.72
C ASN A 283 -13.32 -10.43 2.63
N TYR A 284 -13.70 -10.98 1.47
CA TYR A 284 -14.29 -10.22 0.38
C TYR A 284 -15.54 -9.45 0.83
N GLU A 285 -16.51 -10.14 1.46
CA GLU A 285 -17.74 -9.49 1.94
C GLU A 285 -17.46 -8.40 2.97
N TRP A 286 -16.48 -8.63 3.87
CA TRP A 286 -16.08 -7.63 4.85
C TRP A 286 -15.52 -6.38 4.16
N VAL A 287 -14.61 -6.55 3.17
CA VAL A 287 -14.04 -5.43 2.42
C VAL A 287 -15.11 -4.68 1.66
N ILE A 288 -16.00 -5.38 0.94
CA ILE A 288 -17.12 -4.77 0.20
C ILE A 288 -18.00 -3.89 1.11
N LYS A 289 -18.43 -4.42 2.25
CA LYS A 289 -19.31 -3.71 3.18
C LYS A 289 -18.62 -2.51 3.82
N THR A 290 -17.37 -2.68 4.23
CA THR A 290 -16.58 -1.65 4.92
C THR A 290 -16.18 -0.53 3.97
N MET A 291 -15.66 -0.86 2.78
CA MET A 291 -15.38 0.13 1.73
C MET A 291 -16.66 0.85 1.30
N GLY A 292 -17.78 0.13 1.15
CA GLY A 292 -19.07 0.74 0.81
C GLY A 292 -19.46 1.85 1.79
N ARG A 293 -19.44 1.56 3.11
CA ARG A 293 -19.72 2.58 4.15
C ARG A 293 -18.78 3.76 4.08
N PHE A 294 -17.48 3.48 3.95
CA PHE A 294 -16.45 4.51 3.88
C PHE A 294 -16.63 5.44 2.67
N LEU A 295 -16.82 4.88 1.47
CA LEU A 295 -17.00 5.64 0.24
C LEU A 295 -18.27 6.51 0.26
N VAL A 296 -19.37 5.98 0.81
CA VAL A 296 -20.63 6.72 0.98
C VAL A 296 -20.44 7.88 1.98
N LYS A 297 -19.74 7.64 3.11
CA LYS A 297 -19.38 8.71 4.06
C LYS A 297 -18.64 9.83 3.33
N LYS A 298 -17.59 9.50 2.56
CA LYS A 298 -16.79 10.49 1.81
C LYS A 298 -17.59 11.20 0.70
N ALA A 299 -18.43 10.49 -0.03
CA ALA A 299 -19.27 11.11 -1.05
C ALA A 299 -20.31 12.09 -0.46
N LYS A 300 -20.85 11.80 0.73
CA LYS A 300 -21.79 12.68 1.45
C LYS A 300 -21.12 13.88 2.12
N GLU A 301 -19.86 13.76 2.57
CA GLU A 301 -19.05 14.90 3.06
C GLU A 301 -18.85 15.96 1.97
N GLY A 302 -18.85 15.56 0.71
CA GLY A 302 -18.77 16.45 -0.44
C GLY A 302 -17.33 16.82 -0.79
N ARG A 303 -17.22 17.72 -1.79
CA ARG A 303 -15.92 18.24 -2.22
C ARG A 303 -15.44 19.31 -1.26
N GLU A 304 -14.26 19.15 -0.70
CA GLU A 304 -13.57 20.21 0.02
C GLU A 304 -12.68 20.97 -0.97
N GLU A 305 -12.79 22.30 -1.02
CA GLU A 305 -11.76 23.13 -1.63
C GLU A 305 -10.46 22.97 -0.83
N ARG A 306 -9.58 22.12 -1.33
CA ARG A 306 -8.27 21.91 -0.69
C ARG A 306 -7.28 22.91 -1.25
N THR A 307 -6.77 23.77 -0.39
CA THR A 307 -5.62 24.61 -0.72
C THR A 307 -4.36 23.75 -0.62
N PHE A 308 -3.91 23.21 -1.77
CA PHE A 308 -2.65 22.49 -1.83
C PHE A 308 -1.51 23.48 -1.91
N THR A 309 -0.86 23.76 -0.80
CA THR A 309 0.50 24.30 -0.81
C THR A 309 1.48 23.12 -0.80
N PRO A 310 2.68 23.23 -1.42
CA PRO A 310 3.71 22.20 -1.26
C PRO A 310 4.06 21.90 0.20
N HIS A 311 3.85 22.83 1.11
CA HIS A 311 4.01 22.66 2.56
C HIS A 311 2.82 21.97 3.20
N GLY A 312 1.59 22.22 2.77
CA GLY A 312 0.38 21.57 3.32
C GLY A 312 0.30 20.05 3.03
N LEU A 313 1.08 19.54 2.10
CA LEU A 313 1.22 18.10 1.89
C LEU A 313 2.07 17.44 2.99
N LEU A 314 2.91 18.20 3.68
CA LEU A 314 3.77 17.73 4.77
C LEU A 314 3.19 18.03 6.17
N GLU A 315 2.15 18.85 6.26
CA GLU A 315 1.51 19.22 7.53
C GLU A 315 0.35 18.27 7.94
N VAL A 316 0.12 17.19 7.21
CA VAL A 316 -0.90 16.17 7.49
C VAL A 316 -0.28 14.92 8.16
N VAL A 317 0.83 15.11 8.83
CA VAL A 317 1.43 14.08 9.71
C VAL A 317 1.22 14.46 11.16
#